data_73edb5dcccdf92946a571d1b726045b2
#
_entry.id   73edb5dcccdf92946a571d1b726045b2
#
_cell.length_a   1.000
_cell.length_b   1.000
_cell.length_c   1.000
_cell.angle_alpha   90.00
_cell.angle_beta   90.00
_cell.angle_gamma   90.00
#
_symmetry.space_group_name_H-M   'P 1'
#
loop_
_entity.id
_entity.type
_entity.pdbx_description
1 polymer ?
#
loop_
_entity_poly.entity_id
_entity_poly.type
_entity_poly.pdbx_seq_one_letter_code
_entity_poly.pdbx_strand_id
1 'polypeptide(L)'
;VQYLKETMWPLIKKQIPEAFLNVYGAYPSQKVMQLHNKKDGFLILGRAVDAQEEVKKARVVLAPLRFGAGIKGKLLEAMQCGTPSSTTSIGSESMHGDLPWSGFVNDDVADFVDAAVLLYQDQKIWDKAQKNGIEIINQRYSKDLFEAEFRTKIDFLCANLKQHRLNNFLGTLLQHHTLKSTKYMSRWIEEKNK
;
A
#
# COMPACT_ATOMS: atom_id res chain seq x y z
N VAL A 1 -1.39 12.26 3.24
CA VAL A 1 -1.35 12.69 4.65
C VAL A 1 -2.05 14.04 4.80
N GLN A 2 -1.67 15.08 4.05
CA GLN A 2 -2.28 16.42 4.14
C GLN A 2 -3.79 16.36 3.93
N TYR A 3 -4.26 15.72 2.85
CA TYR A 3 -5.68 15.53 2.56
C TYR A 3 -6.45 14.88 3.72
N LEU A 4 -5.89 13.82 4.32
CA LEU A 4 -6.50 13.17 5.49
C LEU A 4 -6.58 14.15 6.68
N LYS A 5 -5.51 14.91 6.96
CA LYS A 5 -5.46 15.89 8.05
C LYS A 5 -6.47 17.03 7.90
N GLU A 6 -6.59 17.56 6.69
CA GLU A 6 -7.38 18.78 6.44
C GLU A 6 -8.86 18.52 6.22
N THR A 7 -9.20 17.37 5.59
CA THR A 7 -10.58 17.07 5.16
C THR A 7 -11.30 16.05 6.03
N MET A 8 -10.64 14.99 6.46
CA MET A 8 -11.30 13.85 7.11
C MET A 8 -11.08 13.83 8.62
N TRP A 9 -9.85 14.10 9.08
CA TRP A 9 -9.51 13.99 10.49
C TRP A 9 -10.35 14.90 11.41
N PRO A 10 -10.67 16.17 11.06
CA PRO A 10 -11.53 17.01 11.89
C PRO A 10 -12.93 16.42 12.06
N LEU A 11 -13.47 15.78 11.03
CA LEU A 11 -14.79 15.14 11.07
C LEU A 11 -14.80 13.88 11.92
N ILE A 12 -13.73 13.03 11.81
CA ILE A 12 -13.56 11.87 12.67
C ILE A 12 -13.39 12.33 14.13
N LYS A 13 -12.54 13.32 14.37
CA LYS A 13 -12.26 13.83 15.71
C LYS A 13 -13.48 14.43 16.40
N LYS A 14 -14.39 15.02 15.64
CA LYS A 14 -15.70 15.52 16.14
C LYS A 14 -16.57 14.38 16.66
N GLN A 15 -16.53 13.18 16.01
CA GLN A 15 -17.32 12.01 16.39
C GLN A 15 -16.63 11.15 17.45
N ILE A 16 -15.28 11.14 17.45
CA ILE A 16 -14.46 10.36 18.40
C ILE A 16 -13.39 11.30 19.01
N PRO A 17 -13.73 12.13 20.00
CA PRO A 17 -12.81 13.14 20.56
C PRO A 17 -11.52 12.58 21.16
N GLU A 18 -11.55 11.33 21.67
CA GLU A 18 -10.40 10.66 22.28
C GLU A 18 -9.46 9.97 21.27
N ALA A 19 -9.88 9.82 19.99
CA ALA A 19 -9.07 9.12 19.01
C ALA A 19 -7.74 9.81 18.73
N PHE A 20 -6.72 9.00 18.45
CA PHE A 20 -5.40 9.43 17.95
C PHE A 20 -5.15 8.80 16.59
N LEU A 21 -4.54 9.57 15.69
CA LEU A 21 -4.08 9.10 14.40
C LEU A 21 -2.57 9.13 14.35
N ASN A 22 -1.96 7.96 14.28
CA ASN A 22 -0.52 7.79 14.17
C ASN A 22 -0.13 7.64 12.69
N VAL A 23 0.77 8.48 12.21
CA VAL A 23 1.29 8.44 10.85
C VAL A 23 2.77 8.09 10.89
N TYR A 24 3.10 6.93 10.32
CA TYR A 24 4.46 6.45 10.19
C TYR A 24 4.97 6.59 8.76
N GLY A 25 6.26 6.90 8.59
CA GLY A 25 6.94 6.97 7.32
C GLY A 25 8.42 7.26 7.51
N ALA A 26 9.29 6.58 6.74
CA ALA A 26 10.74 6.61 6.95
C ALA A 26 11.39 7.98 6.66
N TYR A 27 10.81 8.76 5.74
CA TYR A 27 11.39 10.03 5.28
C TYR A 27 10.31 11.09 5.11
N PRO A 28 9.66 11.56 6.20
CA PRO A 28 8.64 12.59 6.10
C PRO A 28 9.30 13.92 5.69
N SER A 29 8.71 14.60 4.70
CA SER A 29 9.13 15.95 4.35
C SER A 29 8.82 16.93 5.48
N GLN A 30 9.50 18.09 5.51
CA GLN A 30 9.21 19.15 6.49
C GLN A 30 7.74 19.56 6.47
N LYS A 31 7.12 19.65 5.28
CA LYS A 31 5.70 19.94 5.12
C LYS A 31 4.81 18.91 5.83
N VAL A 32 5.16 17.63 5.78
CA VAL A 32 4.42 16.58 6.49
C VAL A 32 4.67 16.67 7.99
N MET A 33 5.90 16.94 8.43
CA MET A 33 6.21 17.12 9.86
C MET A 33 5.44 18.27 10.50
N GLN A 34 5.17 19.36 9.77
CA GLN A 34 4.37 20.50 10.23
C GLN A 34 2.90 20.15 10.48
N LEU A 35 2.39 19.02 9.97
CA LEU A 35 1.03 18.56 10.24
C LEU A 35 0.90 17.90 11.63
N HIS A 36 2.01 17.63 12.32
CA HIS A 36 1.99 17.06 13.65
C HIS A 36 1.30 17.99 14.64
N ASN A 37 0.26 17.49 15.31
CA ASN A 37 -0.49 18.24 16.30
C ASN A 37 -1.00 17.31 17.42
N LYS A 38 -0.34 17.36 18.57
CA LYS A 38 -0.70 16.57 19.75
C LYS A 38 -2.08 16.93 20.32
N LYS A 39 -2.48 18.19 20.23
CA LYS A 39 -3.79 18.65 20.75
C LYS A 39 -4.94 18.04 19.94
N ASP A 40 -4.76 17.93 18.62
CA ASP A 40 -5.75 17.31 17.73
C ASP A 40 -5.59 15.77 17.68
N GLY A 41 -4.60 15.20 18.33
CA GLY A 41 -4.32 13.78 18.24
C GLY A 41 -3.82 13.31 16.87
N PHE A 42 -3.25 14.20 16.04
CA PHE A 42 -2.68 13.86 14.74
C PHE A 42 -1.16 13.83 14.85
N LEU A 43 -0.60 12.62 14.91
CA LEU A 43 0.80 12.40 15.28
C LEU A 43 1.63 11.93 14.09
N ILE A 44 2.63 12.71 13.67
CA ILE A 44 3.64 12.28 12.71
C ILE A 44 4.81 11.72 13.51
N LEU A 45 5.06 10.42 13.40
CA LEU A 45 5.97 9.67 14.27
C LEU A 45 7.28 9.25 13.58
N GLY A 46 7.41 9.57 12.27
CA GLY A 46 8.60 9.16 11.52
C GLY A 46 8.64 7.66 11.23
N ARG A 47 9.83 7.06 11.22
CA ARG A 47 10.02 5.65 10.91
C ARG A 47 9.58 4.76 12.08
N ALA A 48 8.71 3.80 11.82
CA ALA A 48 8.41 2.73 12.76
C ALA A 48 9.63 1.78 12.89
N VAL A 49 9.89 1.28 14.07
CA VAL A 49 10.88 0.21 14.30
C VAL A 49 10.35 -1.09 13.71
N ASP A 50 9.09 -1.38 13.97
CA ASP A 50 8.34 -2.50 13.39
C ASP A 50 6.96 -1.98 12.99
N ALA A 51 6.70 -1.96 11.68
CA ALA A 51 5.44 -1.45 11.15
C ALA A 51 4.26 -2.36 11.49
N GLN A 52 4.48 -3.67 11.50
CA GLN A 52 3.43 -4.64 11.81
C GLN A 52 2.98 -4.52 13.27
N GLU A 53 3.90 -4.34 14.20
CA GLU A 53 3.55 -4.13 15.61
C GLU A 53 2.74 -2.85 15.82
N GLU A 54 3.03 -1.79 15.10
CA GLU A 54 2.24 -0.56 15.16
C GLU A 54 0.86 -0.72 14.53
N VAL A 55 0.75 -1.46 13.42
CA VAL A 55 -0.53 -1.75 12.77
C VAL A 55 -1.41 -2.66 13.65
N LYS A 56 -0.85 -3.67 14.32
CA LYS A 56 -1.58 -4.54 15.27
C LYS A 56 -2.18 -3.78 16.45
N LYS A 57 -1.52 -2.71 16.90
CA LYS A 57 -2.03 -1.84 17.99
C LYS A 57 -3.15 -0.91 17.53
N ALA A 58 -3.26 -0.67 16.23
CA ALA A 58 -4.26 0.23 15.69
C ALA A 58 -5.65 -0.43 15.63
N ARG A 59 -6.69 0.33 15.94
CA ARG A 59 -8.07 -0.11 15.81
C ARG A 59 -8.50 -0.16 14.33
N VAL A 60 -8.10 0.85 13.54
CA VAL A 60 -8.45 0.99 12.13
C VAL A 60 -7.28 1.60 11.36
N VAL A 61 -7.01 1.09 10.16
CA VAL A 61 -6.08 1.71 9.21
C VAL A 61 -6.84 2.62 8.26
N LEU A 62 -6.43 3.89 8.16
CA LEU A 62 -7.03 4.87 7.25
C LEU A 62 -6.14 5.07 6.03
N ALA A 63 -6.67 4.77 4.84
CA ALA A 63 -5.93 4.87 3.57
C ALA A 63 -6.76 5.57 2.47
N PRO A 64 -7.02 6.90 2.58
CA PRO A 64 -7.77 7.66 1.58
C PRO A 64 -6.89 7.95 0.36
N LEU A 65 -6.65 6.93 -0.46
CA LEU A 65 -5.79 7.02 -1.64
C LEU A 65 -6.55 7.66 -2.80
N ARG A 66 -5.98 8.72 -3.39
CA ARG A 66 -6.52 9.40 -4.56
C ARG A 66 -5.84 9.00 -5.87
N PHE A 67 -4.69 8.34 -5.76
CA PHE A 67 -3.92 7.80 -6.87
C PHE A 67 -3.03 6.66 -6.37
N GLY A 68 -2.66 5.78 -7.26
CA GLY A 68 -1.81 4.63 -6.99
C GLY A 68 -2.03 3.53 -8.02
N ALA A 69 -1.07 2.62 -8.13
CA ALA A 69 -1.15 1.46 -9.00
C ALA A 69 -0.67 0.21 -8.25
N GLY A 70 -1.09 -0.97 -8.71
CA GLY A 70 -0.70 -2.25 -8.16
C GLY A 70 -1.24 -2.53 -6.75
N ILE A 71 -0.71 -3.57 -6.11
CA ILE A 71 -1.08 -3.99 -4.77
C ILE A 71 -0.58 -2.97 -3.74
N LYS A 72 -1.47 -2.53 -2.86
CA LYS A 72 -1.18 -1.54 -1.82
C LYS A 72 -0.65 -2.27 -0.57
N GLY A 73 0.67 -2.41 -0.48
CA GLY A 73 1.35 -3.15 0.58
C GLY A 73 0.86 -2.82 2.00
N LYS A 74 0.60 -1.54 2.31
CA LYS A 74 0.07 -1.10 3.61
C LYS A 74 -1.30 -1.71 3.97
N LEU A 75 -2.17 -1.91 2.97
CA LEU A 75 -3.49 -2.52 3.17
C LEU A 75 -3.39 -4.04 3.27
N LEU A 76 -2.48 -4.65 2.51
CA LEU A 76 -2.16 -6.06 2.63
C LEU A 76 -1.59 -6.36 4.03
N GLU A 77 -0.63 -5.56 4.49
CA GLU A 77 -0.05 -5.67 5.82
C GLU A 77 -1.10 -5.48 6.93
N ALA A 78 -2.04 -4.54 6.76
CA ALA A 78 -3.16 -4.37 7.68
C ALA A 78 -4.01 -5.64 7.80
N MET A 79 -4.37 -6.27 6.68
CA MET A 79 -5.10 -7.54 6.66
C MET A 79 -4.31 -8.67 7.33
N GLN A 80 -2.99 -8.77 7.07
CA GLN A 80 -2.10 -9.76 7.70
C GLN A 80 -2.00 -9.56 9.22
N CYS A 81 -2.05 -8.32 9.68
CA CYS A 81 -2.08 -7.97 11.11
C CYS A 81 -3.47 -8.14 11.75
N GLY A 82 -4.50 -8.43 10.95
CA GLY A 82 -5.88 -8.53 11.41
C GLY A 82 -6.51 -7.18 11.73
N THR A 83 -5.99 -6.07 11.20
CA THR A 83 -6.52 -4.73 11.43
C THR A 83 -7.38 -4.29 10.23
N PRO A 84 -8.68 -4.03 10.43
CA PRO A 84 -9.55 -3.51 9.38
C PRO A 84 -9.14 -2.14 8.86
N SER A 85 -9.58 -1.82 7.63
CA SER A 85 -9.23 -0.55 7.00
C SER A 85 -10.44 0.17 6.40
N SER A 86 -10.41 1.52 6.44
CA SER A 86 -11.23 2.37 5.58
C SER A 86 -10.34 2.87 4.44
N THR A 87 -10.76 2.61 3.20
CA THR A 87 -9.99 2.97 2.00
C THR A 87 -10.90 3.45 0.87
N THR A 88 -10.31 3.83 -0.26
CA THR A 88 -11.00 4.24 -1.48
C THR A 88 -11.03 3.11 -2.51
N SER A 89 -11.78 3.27 -3.60
CA SER A 89 -11.79 2.35 -4.74
C SER A 89 -10.37 2.13 -5.29
N ILE A 90 -9.54 3.19 -5.36
CA ILE A 90 -8.12 3.09 -5.75
C ILE A 90 -7.32 2.23 -4.76
N GLY A 91 -7.64 2.33 -3.47
CA GLY A 91 -6.96 1.54 -2.43
C GLY A 91 -7.25 0.05 -2.53
N SER A 92 -8.49 -0.33 -2.78
CA SER A 92 -8.93 -1.73 -2.86
C SER A 92 -8.73 -2.39 -4.23
N GLU A 93 -8.43 -1.58 -5.25
CA GLU A 93 -8.34 -2.02 -6.64
C GLU A 93 -7.46 -3.25 -6.81
N SER A 94 -8.01 -4.30 -7.43
CA SER A 94 -7.36 -5.59 -7.72
C SER A 94 -6.91 -6.39 -6.48
N MET A 95 -7.27 -5.97 -5.26
CA MET A 95 -6.77 -6.62 -4.05
C MET A 95 -7.64 -7.77 -3.54
N HIS A 96 -8.96 -7.68 -3.64
CA HIS A 96 -9.86 -8.63 -2.98
C HIS A 96 -10.67 -9.53 -3.95
N GLY A 97 -10.66 -9.24 -5.27
CA GLY A 97 -11.51 -9.96 -6.23
C GLY A 97 -12.98 -9.79 -5.88
N ASP A 98 -13.72 -10.92 -5.82
CA ASP A 98 -15.14 -10.94 -5.46
C ASP A 98 -15.38 -11.09 -3.94
N LEU A 99 -14.30 -11.15 -3.14
CA LEU A 99 -14.41 -11.25 -1.68
C LEU A 99 -14.81 -9.90 -1.07
N PRO A 100 -15.54 -9.91 0.05
CA PRO A 100 -15.86 -8.68 0.77
C PRO A 100 -14.57 -8.05 1.34
N TRP A 101 -14.48 -6.72 1.28
CA TRP A 101 -13.32 -5.97 1.78
C TRP A 101 -13.13 -6.11 3.30
N SER A 102 -11.89 -5.97 3.76
CA SER A 102 -11.51 -5.93 5.18
C SER A 102 -11.84 -4.57 5.81
N GLY A 103 -13.11 -4.20 5.80
CA GLY A 103 -13.60 -2.92 6.27
C GLY A 103 -14.51 -2.26 5.24
N PHE A 104 -14.22 -1.00 4.88
CA PHE A 104 -15.05 -0.23 3.94
C PHE A 104 -14.25 0.38 2.81
N VAL A 105 -14.91 0.53 1.66
CA VAL A 105 -14.38 1.18 0.45
C VAL A 105 -15.31 2.34 0.09
N ASN A 106 -14.87 3.58 0.29
CA ASN A 106 -15.66 4.78 0.06
C ASN A 106 -14.79 5.87 -0.57
N ASP A 107 -15.25 6.47 -1.66
CA ASP A 107 -14.55 7.57 -2.34
C ASP A 107 -15.03 8.95 -1.84
N ASP A 108 -16.28 9.05 -1.37
CA ASP A 108 -16.80 10.25 -0.75
C ASP A 108 -16.23 10.47 0.65
N VAL A 109 -15.99 11.72 1.01
CA VAL A 109 -15.38 12.10 2.30
C VAL A 109 -16.29 11.76 3.49
N ALA A 110 -17.59 12.05 3.37
CA ALA A 110 -18.54 11.83 4.47
C ALA A 110 -18.71 10.32 4.71
N ASP A 111 -18.92 9.55 3.65
CA ASP A 111 -19.04 8.09 3.71
C ASP A 111 -17.75 7.44 4.26
N PHE A 112 -16.57 7.94 3.86
CA PHE A 112 -15.29 7.45 4.37
C PHE A 112 -15.16 7.71 5.87
N VAL A 113 -15.54 8.88 6.34
CA VAL A 113 -15.49 9.27 7.76
C VAL A 113 -16.44 8.41 8.57
N ASP A 114 -17.69 8.28 8.13
CA ASP A 114 -18.71 7.49 8.84
C ASP A 114 -18.32 6.00 8.90
N ALA A 115 -17.76 5.47 7.82
CA ALA A 115 -17.21 4.12 7.78
C ALA A 115 -16.03 3.91 8.76
N ALA A 116 -15.13 4.88 8.85
CA ALA A 116 -14.01 4.83 9.79
C ALA A 116 -14.48 4.88 11.25
N VAL A 117 -15.46 5.74 11.55
CA VAL A 117 -16.09 5.85 12.87
C VAL A 117 -16.82 4.56 13.23
N LEU A 118 -17.57 3.99 12.29
CA LEU A 118 -18.30 2.74 12.49
C LEU A 118 -17.35 1.57 12.79
N LEU A 119 -16.25 1.43 12.04
CA LEU A 119 -15.20 0.43 12.32
C LEU A 119 -14.56 0.63 13.71
N TYR A 120 -14.43 1.88 14.14
CA TYR A 120 -13.83 2.17 15.44
C TYR A 120 -14.76 1.81 16.59
N GLN A 121 -16.06 2.09 16.48
CA GLN A 121 -17.04 2.01 17.56
C GLN A 121 -17.77 0.67 17.63
N ASP A 122 -18.08 0.02 16.50
CA ASP A 122 -18.86 -1.22 16.45
C ASP A 122 -17.95 -2.46 16.38
N GLN A 123 -17.94 -3.23 17.48
CA GLN A 123 -17.12 -4.44 17.57
C GLN A 123 -17.56 -5.53 16.60
N LYS A 124 -18.86 -5.68 16.32
CA LYS A 124 -19.35 -6.75 15.43
C LYS A 124 -18.96 -6.47 13.98
N ILE A 125 -19.03 -5.22 13.57
CA ILE A 125 -18.60 -4.77 12.23
C ILE A 125 -17.08 -4.94 12.11
N TRP A 126 -16.35 -4.56 13.14
CA TRP A 126 -14.89 -4.72 13.18
C TRP A 126 -14.49 -6.20 13.06
N ASP A 127 -15.12 -7.11 13.86
CA ASP A 127 -14.82 -8.55 13.83
C ASP A 127 -15.14 -9.16 12.45
N LYS A 128 -16.23 -8.73 11.81
CA LYS A 128 -16.57 -9.16 10.46
C LYS A 128 -15.52 -8.69 9.45
N ALA A 129 -15.11 -7.43 9.52
CA ALA A 129 -14.09 -6.86 8.66
C ALA A 129 -12.73 -7.55 8.82
N GLN A 130 -12.32 -7.86 10.04
CA GLN A 130 -11.11 -8.64 10.32
C GLN A 130 -11.17 -10.02 9.66
N LYS A 131 -12.27 -10.76 9.81
CA LYS A 131 -12.47 -12.08 9.18
C LYS A 131 -12.37 -12.00 7.65
N ASN A 132 -12.99 -11.00 7.04
CA ASN A 132 -12.88 -10.75 5.61
C ASN A 132 -11.42 -10.56 5.18
N GLY A 133 -10.64 -9.80 5.94
CA GLY A 133 -9.21 -9.56 5.66
C GLY A 133 -8.39 -10.84 5.71
N ILE A 134 -8.61 -11.68 6.72
CA ILE A 134 -7.96 -12.99 6.85
C ILE A 134 -8.33 -13.89 5.66
N GLU A 135 -9.58 -13.87 5.24
CA GLU A 135 -10.05 -14.66 4.09
C GLU A 135 -9.40 -14.19 2.79
N ILE A 136 -9.29 -12.88 2.55
CA ILE A 136 -8.57 -12.32 1.40
C ILE A 136 -7.10 -12.79 1.40
N ILE A 137 -6.41 -12.71 2.55
CA ILE A 137 -5.03 -13.19 2.65
C ILE A 137 -4.93 -14.67 2.30
N ASN A 138 -5.77 -15.51 2.89
CA ASN A 138 -5.72 -16.96 2.69
C ASN A 138 -6.04 -17.37 1.25
N GLN A 139 -7.02 -16.73 0.61
CA GLN A 139 -7.46 -17.11 -0.73
C GLN A 139 -6.63 -16.47 -1.85
N ARG A 140 -5.96 -15.33 -1.63
CA ARG A 140 -5.31 -14.58 -2.71
C ARG A 140 -3.82 -14.33 -2.51
N TYR A 141 -3.31 -14.39 -1.28
CA TYR A 141 -1.95 -14.00 -0.94
C TYR A 141 -1.19 -15.05 -0.12
N SER A 142 -1.77 -16.20 0.14
CA SER A 142 -1.06 -17.29 0.81
C SER A 142 0.09 -17.78 -0.07
N LYS A 143 1.26 -17.94 0.53
CA LYS A 143 2.44 -18.49 -0.11
C LYS A 143 2.16 -19.86 -0.74
N ASP A 144 1.40 -20.70 -0.04
CA ASP A 144 1.11 -22.08 -0.45
C ASP A 144 0.36 -22.18 -1.78
N LEU A 145 -0.41 -21.13 -2.13
CA LEU A 145 -1.13 -21.08 -3.41
C LEU A 145 -0.20 -20.96 -4.63
N PHE A 146 0.95 -20.33 -4.46
CA PHE A 146 1.80 -19.92 -5.59
C PHE A 146 3.19 -20.54 -5.57
N GLU A 147 3.68 -21.03 -4.42
CA GLU A 147 5.08 -21.45 -4.27
C GLU A 147 5.49 -22.56 -5.23
N ALA A 148 4.67 -23.61 -5.33
CA ALA A 148 4.99 -24.78 -6.16
C ALA A 148 5.05 -24.41 -7.65
N GLU A 149 4.07 -23.66 -8.14
CA GLU A 149 4.03 -23.22 -9.54
C GLU A 149 5.14 -22.22 -9.84
N PHE A 150 5.37 -21.26 -8.95
CA PHE A 150 6.41 -20.26 -9.09
C PHE A 150 7.80 -20.92 -9.13
N ARG A 151 8.08 -21.86 -8.22
CA ARG A 151 9.33 -22.63 -8.18
C ARG A 151 9.55 -23.40 -9.48
N THR A 152 8.52 -24.13 -9.94
CA THR A 152 8.57 -24.89 -11.20
C THR A 152 8.90 -23.98 -12.40
N LYS A 153 8.28 -22.80 -12.46
CA LYS A 153 8.56 -21.81 -13.52
C LYS A 153 9.99 -21.29 -13.46
N ILE A 154 10.50 -21.00 -12.26
CA ILE A 154 11.88 -20.54 -12.08
C ILE A 154 12.87 -21.63 -12.51
N ASP A 155 12.68 -22.86 -12.04
CA ASP A 155 13.55 -23.99 -12.39
C ASP A 155 13.56 -24.24 -13.91
N PHE A 156 12.38 -24.20 -14.55
CA PHE A 156 12.27 -24.29 -16.01
C PHE A 156 13.03 -23.16 -16.73
N LEU A 157 12.86 -21.91 -16.27
CA LEU A 157 13.56 -20.77 -16.86
C LEU A 157 15.08 -20.88 -16.70
N CYS A 158 15.55 -21.30 -15.53
CA CYS A 158 16.98 -21.51 -15.27
C CYS A 158 17.57 -22.58 -16.18
N ALA A 159 16.89 -23.72 -16.31
CA ALA A 159 17.32 -24.82 -17.18
C ALA A 159 17.32 -24.43 -18.67
N ASN A 160 16.42 -23.55 -19.09
CA ASN A 160 16.23 -23.18 -20.50
C ASN A 160 16.61 -21.71 -20.81
N LEU A 161 17.41 -21.08 -19.97
CA LEU A 161 17.69 -19.65 -20.02
C LEU A 161 18.24 -19.16 -21.37
N LYS A 162 19.13 -19.95 -21.96
CA LYS A 162 19.72 -19.62 -23.28
C LYS A 162 18.65 -19.56 -24.37
N GLN A 163 17.80 -20.58 -24.44
CA GLN A 163 16.72 -20.66 -25.43
C GLN A 163 15.66 -19.60 -25.19
N HIS A 164 15.29 -19.35 -23.92
CA HIS A 164 14.36 -18.30 -23.54
C HIS A 164 14.85 -16.91 -23.97
N ARG A 165 16.14 -16.62 -23.80
CA ARG A 165 16.76 -15.36 -24.27
C ARG A 165 16.79 -15.25 -25.78
N LEU A 166 17.09 -16.33 -26.51
CA LEU A 166 17.06 -16.35 -27.97
C LEU A 166 15.65 -16.09 -28.52
N ASN A 167 14.63 -16.63 -27.86
CA ASN A 167 13.23 -16.41 -28.26
C ASN A 167 12.73 -14.99 -27.96
N ASN A 168 13.40 -14.25 -27.06
CA ASN A 168 13.04 -12.86 -26.72
C ASN A 168 13.79 -11.86 -27.63
N PHE A 169 13.57 -11.96 -28.95
CA PHE A 169 14.22 -11.09 -29.94
C PHE A 169 13.93 -9.61 -29.71
N LEU A 170 12.65 -9.24 -29.45
CA LEU A 170 12.27 -7.85 -29.21
C LEU A 170 12.93 -7.27 -27.95
N GLY A 171 12.98 -8.03 -26.86
CA GLY A 171 13.65 -7.59 -25.62
C GLY A 171 15.15 -7.36 -25.84
N THR A 172 15.81 -8.23 -26.59
CA THR A 172 17.23 -8.10 -26.95
C THR A 172 17.46 -6.87 -27.84
N LEU A 173 16.60 -6.64 -28.82
CA LEU A 173 16.65 -5.47 -29.71
C LEU A 173 16.50 -4.15 -28.95
N LEU A 174 15.51 -4.07 -28.04
CA LEU A 174 15.26 -2.90 -27.21
C LEU A 174 16.43 -2.59 -26.27
N GLN A 175 16.99 -3.60 -25.63
CA GLN A 175 18.18 -3.44 -24.76
C GLN A 175 19.40 -2.94 -25.55
N HIS A 176 19.60 -3.42 -26.76
CA HIS A 176 20.72 -3.00 -27.61
C HIS A 176 20.62 -1.51 -27.95
N HIS A 177 19.43 -1.00 -28.29
CA HIS A 177 19.22 0.42 -28.58
C HIS A 177 19.44 1.30 -27.35
N THR A 178 18.93 0.94 -26.20
CA THR A 178 19.06 1.70 -24.94
C THR A 178 20.53 1.83 -24.52
N LEU A 179 21.27 0.74 -24.57
CA LEU A 179 22.70 0.74 -24.23
C LEU A 179 23.53 1.64 -25.15
N LYS A 180 23.28 1.65 -26.47
CA LYS A 180 23.98 2.53 -27.43
C LYS A 180 23.66 4.00 -27.17
N SER A 181 22.39 4.34 -26.96
CA SER A 181 21.97 5.70 -26.62
C SER A 181 22.70 6.25 -25.42
N THR A 182 22.73 5.50 -24.31
CA THR A 182 23.43 5.89 -23.09
C THR A 182 24.94 6.04 -23.32
N LYS A 183 25.57 5.12 -24.08
CA LYS A 183 26.99 5.16 -24.40
C LYS A 183 27.36 6.42 -25.21
N TYR A 184 26.57 6.77 -26.21
CA TYR A 184 26.85 7.94 -27.03
C TYR A 184 26.55 9.24 -26.28
N MET A 185 25.53 9.26 -25.42
CA MET A 185 25.24 10.40 -24.56
C MET A 185 26.41 10.66 -23.58
N SER A 186 26.94 9.64 -22.94
CA SER A 186 28.11 9.77 -22.04
C SER A 186 29.31 10.32 -22.77
N ARG A 187 29.64 9.81 -23.96
CA ARG A 187 30.73 10.30 -24.77
C ARG A 187 30.52 11.76 -25.20
N TRP A 188 29.32 12.14 -25.57
CA TRP A 188 29.00 13.52 -25.95
C TRP A 188 29.19 14.47 -24.74
N ILE A 189 28.78 14.07 -23.54
CA ILE A 189 28.99 14.83 -22.32
C ILE A 189 30.50 14.99 -22.02
N GLU A 190 31.28 13.91 -22.15
CA GLU A 190 32.75 13.96 -21.99
C GLU A 190 33.42 14.95 -22.95
N GLU A 191 33.07 14.91 -24.21
CA GLU A 191 33.62 15.84 -25.22
C GLU A 191 33.20 17.30 -25.01
N LYS A 192 31.95 17.51 -24.53
CA LYS A 192 31.43 18.85 -24.24
C LYS A 192 32.15 19.52 -23.05
N ASN A 193 32.67 18.71 -22.13
CA ASN A 193 33.31 19.19 -20.90
C ASN A 193 34.85 19.29 -21.02
N LYS A 194 35.42 18.98 -22.19
CA LYS A 194 36.82 19.28 -22.55
C LYS A 194 36.95 20.72 -23.03
#